data_fec9ed871fb67959db887fc814fdd1d4
#
_entry.id   fec9ed871fb67959db887fc814fdd1d4
#
_cell.length_a   1.000
_cell.length_b   1.000
_cell.length_c   1.000
_cell.angle_alpha   90.00
_cell.angle_beta   90.00
_cell.angle_gamma   90.00
#
_symmetry.space_group_name_H-M   'P 1'
#
loop_
_entity.id
_entity.type
_entity.pdbx_description
1 polymer ?
#
loop_
_entity_poly.entity_id
_entity_poly.type
_entity_poly.pdbx_seq_one_letter_code
_entity_poly.pdbx_strand_id
1 'polypeptide(L)'
;MARRVESTHAWIEQLAYQYQCGESDSKSLGGAIALMKVHATKNFEFCAREASQILGGSSYVREGKGQMIERLYREVRVSAIGGGSEEVLMDMAVRQAKL
;
A
#
# COMPACT_ATOMS: atom_id res chain seq x y z
N MET A 1 -4.48 -11.37 6.87
CA MET A 1 -3.28 -10.63 6.40
C MET A 1 -2.71 -11.24 5.13
N ALA A 2 -2.33 -12.53 5.09
CA ALA A 2 -1.65 -13.15 3.93
C ALA A 2 -2.31 -12.85 2.57
N ARG A 3 -3.61 -13.13 2.38
CA ARG A 3 -4.29 -12.87 1.10
C ARG A 3 -4.16 -11.42 0.60
N ARG A 4 -4.06 -10.43 1.50
CA ARG A 4 -3.88 -9.02 1.13
C ARG A 4 -2.46 -8.74 0.68
N VAL A 5 -1.49 -9.34 1.35
CA VAL A 5 -0.07 -9.22 0.98
C VAL A 5 0.16 -9.87 -0.38
N GLU A 6 -0.32 -11.10 -0.57
CA GLU A 6 -0.20 -11.84 -1.82
C GLU A 6 -0.86 -11.12 -3.01
N SER A 7 -2.08 -10.59 -2.83
CA SER A 7 -2.76 -9.86 -3.90
C SER A 7 -2.04 -8.55 -4.26
N THR A 8 -1.47 -7.87 -3.27
CA THR A 8 -0.67 -6.66 -3.51
C THR A 8 0.60 -7.00 -4.27
N HIS A 9 1.29 -8.06 -3.87
CA HIS A 9 2.53 -8.52 -4.51
C HIS A 9 2.29 -8.92 -5.97
N ALA A 10 1.28 -9.74 -6.23
CA ALA A 10 0.91 -10.14 -7.58
C ALA A 10 0.58 -8.94 -8.49
N TRP A 11 -0.09 -7.93 -7.95
CA TRP A 11 -0.39 -6.72 -8.73
C TRP A 11 0.85 -5.87 -9.01
N ILE A 12 1.79 -5.78 -8.07
CA ILE A 12 3.08 -5.11 -8.28
C ILE A 12 3.86 -5.81 -9.40
N GLU A 13 3.94 -7.14 -9.36
CA GLU A 13 4.64 -7.93 -10.38
C GLU A 13 4.01 -7.73 -11.77
N GLN A 14 2.67 -7.74 -11.85
CA GLN A 14 1.96 -7.48 -13.10
C GLN A 14 2.28 -6.09 -13.66
N LEU A 15 2.24 -5.05 -12.84
CA LEU A 15 2.56 -3.68 -13.27
C LEU A 15 4.02 -3.53 -13.70
N ALA A 16 4.94 -4.17 -12.97
CA ALA A 16 6.36 -4.18 -13.32
C ALA A 16 6.59 -4.86 -14.67
N TYR A 17 5.93 -5.97 -14.93
CA TYR A 17 5.99 -6.66 -16.21
C TYR A 17 5.46 -5.78 -17.35
N GLN A 18 4.28 -5.18 -17.19
CA GLN A 18 3.70 -4.28 -18.19
C GLN A 18 4.59 -3.09 -18.51
N TYR A 19 5.24 -2.53 -17.48
CA TYR A 19 6.20 -1.44 -17.65
C TYR A 19 7.43 -1.87 -18.45
N GLN A 20 7.99 -3.05 -18.16
CA GLN A 20 9.15 -3.59 -18.85
C GLN A 20 8.87 -3.95 -20.31
N CYS A 21 7.70 -4.52 -20.59
CA CYS A 21 7.32 -4.94 -21.94
C CYS A 21 6.88 -3.78 -22.85
N GLY A 22 6.61 -2.60 -22.29
CA GLY A 22 6.10 -1.44 -23.03
C GLY A 22 4.70 -1.64 -23.64
N GLU A 23 3.95 -2.62 -23.11
CA GLU A 23 2.63 -3.01 -23.65
C GLU A 23 1.51 -2.04 -23.32
N SER A 24 1.74 -1.09 -22.42
CA SER A 24 0.71 -0.16 -21.95
C SER A 24 1.04 1.29 -22.32
N ASP A 25 0.01 2.03 -22.74
CA ASP A 25 0.07 3.49 -22.83
C ASP A 25 0.49 4.05 -21.47
N SER A 26 1.52 4.90 -21.45
CA SER A 26 2.13 5.44 -20.22
C SER A 26 1.12 6.10 -19.28
N LYS A 27 0.03 6.68 -19.82
CA LYS A 27 -1.04 7.28 -19.00
C LYS A 27 -1.90 6.24 -18.30
N SER A 28 -2.26 5.17 -19.01
CA SER A 28 -3.06 4.07 -18.44
C SER A 28 -2.28 3.37 -17.31
N LEU A 29 -0.99 3.14 -17.52
CA LEU A 29 -0.12 2.53 -16.52
C LEU A 29 0.05 3.42 -15.28
N GLY A 30 0.16 4.75 -15.47
CA GLY A 30 0.25 5.72 -14.36
C GLY A 30 -0.95 5.65 -13.42
N GLY A 31 -2.17 5.56 -13.96
CA GLY A 31 -3.39 5.38 -13.16
C GLY A 31 -3.41 4.07 -12.38
N ALA A 32 -3.00 2.97 -13.01
CA ALA A 32 -2.93 1.66 -12.36
C ALA A 32 -1.88 1.63 -11.23
N ILE A 33 -0.70 2.25 -11.44
CA ILE A 33 0.34 2.40 -10.41
C ILE A 33 -0.17 3.24 -9.23
N ALA A 34 -0.91 4.32 -9.50
CA ALA A 34 -1.52 5.14 -8.45
C ALA A 34 -2.51 4.33 -7.60
N LEU A 35 -3.39 3.57 -8.22
CA LEU A 35 -4.34 2.69 -7.51
C LEU A 35 -3.61 1.59 -6.73
N MET A 36 -2.57 1.01 -7.30
CA MET A 36 -1.76 0.01 -6.62
C MET A 36 -1.11 0.60 -5.36
N LYS A 37 -0.56 1.82 -5.41
CA LYS A 37 -0.01 2.48 -4.22
C LYS A 37 -1.06 2.69 -3.14
N VAL A 38 -2.26 3.15 -3.49
CA VAL A 38 -3.39 3.28 -2.55
C VAL A 38 -3.75 1.92 -1.94
N HIS A 39 -3.86 0.88 -2.77
CA HIS A 39 -4.14 -0.47 -2.30
C HIS A 39 -3.07 -0.98 -1.33
N ALA A 40 -1.79 -0.79 -1.66
CA ALA A 40 -0.67 -1.22 -0.81
C ALA A 40 -0.66 -0.52 0.54
N THR A 41 -0.86 0.80 0.59
CA THR A 41 -0.88 1.56 1.85
C THR A 41 -2.08 1.22 2.72
N LYS A 42 -3.26 0.99 2.14
CA LYS A 42 -4.43 0.51 2.88
C LYS A 42 -4.24 -0.92 3.43
N ASN A 43 -3.59 -1.77 2.68
CA ASN A 43 -3.24 -3.12 3.15
C ASN A 43 -2.18 -3.07 4.26
N PHE A 44 -1.21 -2.17 4.17
CA PHE A 44 -0.24 -1.95 5.24
C PHE A 44 -0.94 -1.46 6.52
N GLU A 45 -1.82 -0.46 6.43
CA GLU A 45 -2.61 0.03 7.57
C GLU A 45 -3.43 -1.09 8.23
N PHE A 46 -4.11 -1.88 7.42
CA PHE A 46 -4.86 -3.04 7.91
C PHE A 46 -3.95 -4.05 8.61
N CYS A 47 -2.84 -4.44 7.98
CA CYS A 47 -1.93 -5.44 8.56
C CYS A 47 -1.28 -4.96 9.85
N ALA A 48 -0.86 -3.69 9.91
CA ALA A 48 -0.27 -3.10 11.12
C ALA A 48 -1.28 -3.09 12.27
N ARG A 49 -2.54 -2.71 12.00
CA ARG A 49 -3.63 -2.75 12.98
C ARG A 49 -3.90 -4.15 13.50
N GLU A 50 -4.06 -5.12 12.61
CA GLU A 50 -4.34 -6.50 13.00
C GLU A 50 -3.18 -7.14 13.78
N ALA A 51 -1.93 -6.88 13.34
CA ALA A 51 -0.75 -7.33 14.06
C ALA A 51 -0.65 -6.72 15.47
N SER A 52 -0.96 -5.42 15.59
CA SER A 52 -1.04 -4.73 16.88
C SER A 52 -2.08 -5.38 17.80
N GLN A 53 -3.25 -5.69 17.26
CA GLN A 53 -4.32 -6.35 18.02
C GLN A 53 -3.92 -7.75 18.50
N ILE A 54 -3.24 -8.52 17.66
CA ILE A 54 -2.75 -9.88 18.00
C ILE A 54 -1.70 -9.83 19.11
N LEU A 55 -0.78 -8.86 19.05
CA LEU A 55 0.27 -8.69 20.07
C LEU A 55 -0.21 -8.03 21.36
N GLY A 56 -1.39 -7.43 21.33
CA GLY A 56 -1.99 -6.78 22.50
C GLY A 56 -1.09 -5.70 23.08
N GLY A 57 -1.02 -5.60 24.41
CA GLY A 57 -0.24 -4.58 25.11
C GLY A 57 1.25 -4.51 24.73
N SER A 58 1.82 -5.60 24.25
CA SER A 58 3.21 -5.61 23.77
C SER A 58 3.45 -4.70 22.57
N SER A 59 2.42 -4.42 21.77
CA SER A 59 2.51 -3.52 20.61
C SER A 59 2.31 -2.05 20.96
N TYR A 60 2.05 -1.74 22.23
CA TYR A 60 1.86 -0.37 22.70
C TYR A 60 3.15 0.28 23.21
N VAL A 61 4.15 -0.54 23.56
CA VAL A 61 5.43 -0.09 24.12
C VAL A 61 6.53 -0.11 23.06
N ARG A 62 7.50 0.80 23.20
CA ARG A 62 8.61 0.96 22.23
C ARG A 62 9.79 0.02 22.47
N GLU A 63 9.58 -1.08 23.14
CA GLU A 63 10.59 -2.09 23.48
C GLU A 63 9.99 -3.50 23.45
N GLY A 64 10.87 -4.50 23.45
CA GLY A 64 10.45 -5.90 23.47
C GLY A 64 9.86 -6.40 22.15
N LYS A 65 9.07 -7.45 22.24
CA LYS A 65 8.57 -8.22 21.07
C LYS A 65 7.67 -7.42 20.14
N GLY A 66 6.96 -6.41 20.67
CA GLY A 66 6.01 -5.60 19.91
C GLY A 66 6.61 -4.34 19.29
N GLN A 67 7.84 -4.01 19.58
CA GLN A 67 8.51 -2.78 19.17
C GLN A 67 8.38 -2.48 17.67
N MET A 68 8.61 -3.49 16.82
CA MET A 68 8.51 -3.32 15.37
C MET A 68 7.08 -2.98 14.94
N ILE A 69 6.09 -3.62 15.53
CA ILE A 69 4.67 -3.38 15.17
C ILE A 69 4.21 -2.01 15.68
N GLU A 70 4.62 -1.60 16.87
CA GLU A 70 4.38 -0.23 17.38
C GLU A 70 4.91 0.80 16.38
N ARG A 71 6.14 0.63 15.95
CA ARG A 71 6.78 1.52 14.99
C ARG A 71 6.05 1.54 13.64
N LEU A 72 5.77 0.39 13.05
CA LEU A 72 5.09 0.28 11.77
C LEU A 72 3.68 0.88 11.82
N TYR A 73 2.94 0.64 12.91
CA TYR A 73 1.61 1.21 13.09
C TYR A 73 1.62 2.74 13.18
N ARG A 74 2.61 3.30 13.84
CA ARG A 74 2.82 4.75 13.93
C ARG A 74 3.28 5.37 12.60
N GLU A 75 4.12 4.66 11.84
CA GLU A 75 4.70 5.14 10.57
C GLU A 75 3.77 4.98 9.37
N VAL A 76 2.70 4.21 9.48
CA VAL A 76 1.77 3.95 8.37
C VAL A 76 1.26 5.23 7.71
N ARG A 77 1.04 6.27 8.48
CA ARG A 77 0.50 7.54 7.99
C ARG A 77 1.49 8.27 7.07
N VAL A 78 2.77 8.20 7.36
CA VAL A 78 3.81 8.76 6.48
C VAL A 78 3.81 8.05 5.13
N SER A 79 3.70 6.73 5.12
CA SER A 79 3.63 5.92 3.89
C SER A 79 2.34 6.20 3.10
N ALA A 80 1.23 6.46 3.76
CA ALA A 80 -0.05 6.76 3.12
C ALA A 80 -0.07 8.16 2.46
N ILE A 81 0.65 9.14 3.03
CA ILE A 81 0.71 10.52 2.54
C ILE A 81 1.86 10.70 1.53
N GLY A 82 3.03 10.13 1.82
CA GLY A 82 4.24 10.24 0.99
C GLY A 82 4.04 9.65 -0.41
N GLY A 83 4.57 10.33 -1.42
CA GLY A 83 4.44 9.90 -2.81
C GLY A 83 3.05 10.14 -3.42
N GLY A 84 2.20 10.91 -2.76
CA GLY A 84 0.82 11.21 -3.12
C GLY A 84 -0.17 10.58 -2.13
N SER A 85 -1.04 11.41 -1.56
CA SER A 85 -2.09 10.93 -0.66
C SER A 85 -3.11 10.07 -1.42
N GLU A 86 -3.83 9.23 -0.70
CA GLU A 86 -4.80 8.30 -1.27
C GLU A 86 -5.84 9.02 -2.14
N GLU A 87 -6.32 10.18 -1.69
CA GLU A 87 -7.32 10.98 -2.39
C GLU A 87 -6.78 11.55 -3.72
N VAL A 88 -5.57 12.10 -3.68
CA VAL A 88 -4.90 12.66 -4.87
C VAL A 88 -4.62 11.57 -5.90
N LEU A 89 -4.16 10.41 -5.45
CA LEU A 89 -3.86 9.29 -6.35
C LEU A 89 -5.11 8.66 -6.94
N MET A 90 -6.20 8.57 -6.18
CA MET A 90 -7.49 8.10 -6.70
C MET A 90 -8.06 9.07 -7.74
N ASP A 91 -8.02 10.38 -7.47
CA ASP A 91 -8.43 11.40 -8.45
C ASP A 91 -7.59 11.32 -9.73
N MET A 92 -6.27 11.18 -9.60
CA MET A 92 -5.37 11.00 -10.74
C MET A 92 -5.76 9.76 -11.56
N ALA A 93 -6.02 8.64 -10.89
CA ALA A 93 -6.39 7.40 -11.56
C ALA A 93 -7.71 7.53 -12.34
N VAL A 94 -8.72 8.18 -11.75
CA VAL A 94 -10.01 8.45 -12.41
C VAL A 94 -9.83 9.33 -13.65
N ARG A 95 -9.02 10.38 -13.55
CA ARG A 95 -8.73 11.27 -14.71
C ARG A 95 -7.98 10.57 -15.83
N GLN A 96 -7.19 9.56 -15.52
CA GLN A 96 -6.44 8.79 -16.51
C GLN A 96 -7.24 7.59 -17.05
N ALA A 97 -8.25 7.15 -16.33
CA ALA A 97 -9.18 6.14 -16.83
C ALA A 97 -9.99 6.75 -18.00
N LYS A 98 -9.82 6.17 -19.18
CA LYS A 98 -10.67 6.50 -20.34
C LYS A 98 -12.02 5.80 -20.14
N LEU A 99 -12.90 6.45 -19.41
CA LEU A 99 -14.28 6.01 -19.26
C LEU A 99 -15.14 6.67 -20.34
#